data_5c8e65289736ad54e357f780b54988df
#
_entry.id   5c8e65289736ad54e357f780b54988df
#
_cell.length_a   1.000
_cell.length_b   1.000
_cell.length_c   1.000
_cell.angle_alpha   90.00
_cell.angle_beta   90.00
_cell.angle_gamma   90.00
#
_symmetry.space_group_name_H-M   'P 1'
#
loop_
_entity.id
_entity.type
_entity.pdbx_description
1 polymer ?
#
loop_
_entity_poly.entity_id
_entity_poly.type
_entity_poly.pdbx_seq_one_letter_code
_entity_poly.pdbx_strand_id
1 'polypeptide(L)'
;MARCQKVDIAAQELLGVRMYDLRVRFDRHKKPIICHGLMEYETINLDSWLELMNRTYDHYMRVVLETTRPDQKQEIEFILFCGTLEHKYPNIKFFGGNNRSDWSCQNPIYDFKQKLPQIDHKYSSTTTLFPNAPAWLTRIDDLYPYLYARLHNKQNYANPTPNRWLMLDFVNIH
;
A
#
# COMPACT_ATOMS: atom_id res chain seq x y z
N MET A 1 3.81 7.84 -14.79
CA MET A 1 4.31 7.93 -13.38
C MET A 1 3.25 7.31 -12.49
N ALA A 2 3.54 6.15 -11.90
CA ALA A 2 2.59 5.43 -11.04
C ALA A 2 2.40 6.22 -9.74
N ARG A 3 1.35 7.00 -9.66
CA ARG A 3 1.03 7.83 -8.49
C ARG A 3 -0.38 7.49 -8.03
N CYS A 4 -0.50 6.85 -6.87
CA CYS A 4 -1.77 6.47 -6.28
C CYS A 4 -2.34 7.53 -5.33
N GLN A 5 -1.54 8.55 -4.94
CA GLN A 5 -1.96 9.64 -4.09
C GLN A 5 -1.42 10.99 -4.60
N LYS A 6 -2.21 12.05 -4.49
CA LYS A 6 -1.82 13.41 -4.88
C LYS A 6 -1.25 14.20 -3.70
N VAL A 7 -1.75 13.93 -2.51
CA VAL A 7 -1.38 14.60 -1.27
C VAL A 7 -0.28 13.83 -0.53
N ASP A 8 0.53 14.53 0.24
CA ASP A 8 1.55 13.93 1.08
C ASP A 8 0.92 13.15 2.28
N ILE A 9 1.76 12.45 3.01
CA ILE A 9 1.31 11.58 4.11
C ILE A 9 0.67 12.38 5.25
N ALA A 10 1.21 13.56 5.58
CA ALA A 10 0.66 14.39 6.64
C ALA A 10 -0.74 14.89 6.28
N ALA A 11 -0.94 15.29 5.01
CA ALA A 11 -2.25 15.68 4.51
C ALA A 11 -3.23 14.49 4.47
N GLN A 12 -2.76 13.27 4.12
CA GLN A 12 -3.58 12.07 4.19
C GLN A 12 -4.05 11.79 5.63
N GLU A 13 -3.16 11.93 6.60
CA GLU A 13 -3.49 11.75 8.02
C GLU A 13 -4.56 12.75 8.49
N LEU A 14 -4.45 14.02 8.10
CA LEU A 14 -5.45 15.05 8.38
C LEU A 14 -6.81 14.75 7.74
N LEU A 15 -6.83 14.06 6.60
CA LEU A 15 -8.04 13.55 5.96
C LEU A 15 -8.63 12.31 6.65
N GLY A 16 -8.02 11.83 7.74
CA GLY A 16 -8.49 10.67 8.47
C GLY A 16 -7.97 9.33 7.95
N VAL A 17 -6.99 9.33 7.06
CA VAL A 17 -6.35 8.08 6.62
C VAL A 17 -5.63 7.45 7.81
N ARG A 18 -5.89 6.16 8.06
CA ARG A 18 -5.29 5.38 9.16
C ARG A 18 -4.73 4.03 8.70
N MET A 19 -4.88 3.70 7.43
CA MET A 19 -4.31 2.49 6.85
C MET A 19 -3.51 2.81 5.59
N TYR A 20 -2.31 2.26 5.51
CA TYR A 20 -1.36 2.52 4.42
C TYR A 20 -0.85 1.22 3.81
N ASP A 21 -0.49 1.26 2.52
CA ASP A 21 0.15 0.17 1.79
C ASP A 21 1.62 0.53 1.53
N LEU A 22 2.51 -0.05 2.30
CA LEU A 22 3.96 0.14 2.17
C LEU A 22 4.54 -0.99 1.34
N ARG A 23 5.11 -0.64 0.20
CA ARG A 23 5.80 -1.58 -0.68
C ARG A 23 7.28 -1.30 -0.71
N VAL A 24 8.08 -2.32 -0.48
CA VAL A 24 9.54 -2.19 -0.38
C VAL A 24 10.24 -3.24 -1.23
N ARG A 25 11.43 -2.91 -1.68
CA ARG A 25 12.47 -3.82 -2.16
C ARG A 25 13.80 -3.39 -1.55
N PHE A 26 14.85 -4.18 -1.73
CA PHE A 26 16.15 -3.90 -1.12
C PHE A 26 17.20 -3.67 -2.20
N ASP A 27 18.02 -2.66 -1.99
CA ASP A 27 19.17 -2.39 -2.84
C ASP A 27 20.32 -3.39 -2.58
N ARG A 28 21.42 -3.23 -3.31
CA ARG A 28 22.62 -4.04 -3.14
C ARG A 28 23.26 -3.92 -1.75
N HIS A 29 22.97 -2.84 -1.02
CA HIS A 29 23.46 -2.55 0.33
C HIS A 29 22.45 -2.94 1.42
N LYS A 30 21.37 -3.67 1.05
CA LYS A 30 20.30 -4.14 1.96
C LYS A 30 19.43 -3.01 2.52
N LYS A 31 19.51 -1.83 1.93
CA LYS A 31 18.68 -0.69 2.34
C LYS A 31 17.28 -0.83 1.74
N PRO A 32 16.20 -0.64 2.53
CA PRO A 32 14.85 -0.66 2.00
C PRO A 32 14.61 0.55 1.10
N ILE A 33 14.04 0.30 -0.06
CA ILE A 33 13.60 1.30 -1.04
C ILE A 33 12.09 1.22 -1.11
N ILE A 34 11.41 2.35 -0.84
CA ILE A 34 9.96 2.44 -1.05
C ILE A 34 9.71 2.50 -2.54
N CYS A 35 8.81 1.64 -3.02
CA CYS A 35 8.55 1.53 -4.45
C CYS A 35 7.10 1.17 -4.76
N HIS A 36 6.71 1.37 -6.02
CA HIS A 36 5.47 0.85 -6.58
C HIS A 36 5.74 0.39 -8.01
N GLY A 37 5.76 -0.89 -8.26
CA GLY A 37 6.22 -1.47 -9.51
C GLY A 37 7.70 -1.11 -9.76
N LEU A 38 7.98 -0.47 -10.88
CA LEU A 38 9.34 -0.02 -11.24
C LEU A 38 9.72 1.35 -10.65
N MET A 39 8.75 2.07 -10.08
CA MET A 39 8.99 3.42 -9.53
C MET A 39 9.55 3.34 -8.12
N GLU A 40 10.58 4.12 -7.85
CA GLU A 40 11.20 4.31 -6.54
C GLU A 40 10.88 5.70 -5.99
N TYR A 41 10.68 5.80 -4.67
CA TYR A 41 10.32 7.03 -3.98
C TYR A 41 11.44 7.43 -3.02
N GLU A 42 12.49 8.04 -3.52
CA GLU A 42 13.66 8.47 -2.73
C GLU A 42 13.36 9.61 -1.76
N THR A 43 12.30 10.38 -2.03
CA THR A 43 11.94 11.57 -1.24
C THR A 43 11.17 11.25 0.03
N ILE A 44 10.74 10.00 0.23
CA ILE A 44 10.00 9.61 1.42
C ILE A 44 10.99 9.21 2.51
N ASN A 45 11.03 9.98 3.58
CA ASN A 45 11.74 9.57 4.80
C ASN A 45 10.84 8.60 5.58
N LEU A 46 11.07 7.30 5.39
CA LEU A 46 10.27 6.24 6.00
C LEU A 46 10.30 6.30 7.54
N ASP A 47 11.46 6.52 8.14
CA ASP A 47 11.59 6.59 9.61
C ASP A 47 10.75 7.73 10.19
N SER A 48 10.85 8.93 9.63
CA SER A 48 10.05 10.07 10.11
C SER A 48 8.55 9.83 9.98
N TRP A 49 8.13 9.16 8.91
CA TRP A 49 6.74 8.79 8.71
C TRP A 49 6.27 7.77 9.75
N LEU A 50 7.02 6.70 9.95
CA LEU A 50 6.70 5.66 10.95
C LEU A 50 6.72 6.21 12.38
N GLU A 51 7.65 7.10 12.71
CA GLU A 51 7.68 7.78 13.99
C GLU A 51 6.43 8.63 14.25
N LEU A 52 5.95 9.34 13.22
CA LEU A 52 4.70 10.10 13.31
C LEU A 52 3.53 9.17 13.62
N MET A 53 3.35 8.11 12.85
CA MET A 53 2.27 7.14 13.02
C MET A 53 2.36 6.38 14.35
N ASN A 54 3.57 6.12 14.84
CA ASN A 54 3.78 5.40 16.10
C ASN A 54 3.38 6.19 17.35
N ARG A 55 3.04 7.48 17.22
CA ARG A 55 2.56 8.32 18.34
C ARG A 55 1.13 7.98 18.77
N THR A 56 0.38 7.30 17.92
CA THR A 56 -1.00 6.86 18.17
C THR A 56 -1.12 5.35 18.02
N TYR A 57 -2.26 4.75 18.44
CA TYR A 57 -2.51 3.31 18.40
C TYR A 57 -3.52 2.91 17.33
N ASP A 58 -3.86 3.81 16.42
CA ASP A 58 -4.95 3.65 15.47
C ASP A 58 -4.49 3.41 14.02
N HIS A 59 -3.18 3.38 13.77
CA HIS A 59 -2.63 3.17 12.44
C HIS A 59 -2.42 1.70 12.10
N TYR A 60 -2.73 1.38 10.86
CA TYR A 60 -2.48 0.09 10.22
C TYR A 60 -1.53 0.27 9.04
N MET A 61 -0.63 -0.67 8.82
CA MET A 61 0.26 -0.66 7.68
C MET A 61 0.40 -2.05 7.09
N ARG A 62 -0.04 -2.21 5.84
CA ARG A 62 0.27 -3.37 5.04
C ARG A 62 1.70 -3.25 4.53
N VAL A 63 2.54 -4.28 4.75
CA VAL A 63 3.93 -4.31 4.29
C VAL A 63 4.10 -5.42 3.26
N VAL A 64 4.65 -5.07 2.10
CA VAL A 64 4.73 -5.98 0.95
C VAL A 64 6.12 -5.94 0.33
N LEU A 65 6.65 -7.10 -0.03
CA LEU A 65 7.83 -7.21 -0.87
C LEU A 65 7.44 -6.97 -2.34
N GLU A 66 7.86 -5.82 -2.90
CA GLU A 66 7.54 -5.40 -4.26
C GLU A 66 8.55 -5.98 -5.26
N THR A 67 8.45 -7.27 -5.51
CA THR A 67 9.23 -7.93 -6.55
C THR A 67 8.38 -8.94 -7.30
N THR A 68 8.63 -9.08 -8.59
CA THR A 68 7.94 -10.09 -9.43
C THR A 68 8.54 -11.48 -9.26
N ARG A 69 9.79 -11.56 -8.82
CA ARG A 69 10.53 -12.80 -8.57
C ARG A 69 11.43 -12.56 -7.38
N PRO A 70 10.91 -12.73 -6.15
CA PRO A 70 11.73 -12.62 -4.97
C PRO A 70 12.79 -13.73 -5.03
N ASP A 71 14.06 -13.36 -4.84
CA ASP A 71 15.10 -14.31 -4.55
C ASP A 71 15.26 -14.47 -3.03
N GLN A 72 15.93 -15.52 -2.62
CA GLN A 72 16.13 -15.83 -1.20
C GLN A 72 16.78 -14.67 -0.43
N LYS A 73 17.64 -13.87 -1.09
CA LYS A 73 18.29 -12.71 -0.46
C LYS A 73 17.28 -11.61 -0.17
N GLN A 74 16.40 -11.28 -1.11
CA GLN A 74 15.34 -10.29 -0.93
C GLN A 74 14.36 -10.72 0.18
N GLU A 75 14.03 -12.00 0.23
CA GLU A 75 13.14 -12.54 1.27
C GLU A 75 13.76 -12.45 2.67
N ILE A 76 15.05 -12.79 2.82
CA ILE A 76 15.77 -12.67 4.10
C ILE A 76 15.79 -11.22 4.57
N GLU A 77 16.16 -10.28 3.70
CA GLU A 77 16.17 -8.84 4.05
C GLU A 77 14.78 -8.34 4.41
N PHE A 78 13.76 -8.81 3.72
CA PHE A 78 12.38 -8.48 4.01
C PHE A 78 11.93 -8.99 5.40
N ILE A 79 12.27 -10.22 5.75
CA ILE A 79 11.98 -10.80 7.07
C ILE A 79 12.64 -9.98 8.18
N LEU A 80 13.93 -9.64 8.03
CA LEU A 80 14.66 -8.82 9.00
C LEU A 80 14.06 -7.42 9.13
N PHE A 81 13.68 -6.82 8.01
CA PHE A 81 13.04 -5.51 7.97
C PHE A 81 11.68 -5.54 8.68
N CYS A 82 10.82 -6.52 8.41
CA CYS A 82 9.51 -6.66 9.06
C CYS A 82 9.65 -6.84 10.58
N GLY A 83 10.56 -7.67 11.03
CA GLY A 83 10.86 -7.83 12.46
C GLY A 83 11.33 -6.54 13.12
N THR A 84 12.16 -5.76 12.41
CA THR A 84 12.60 -4.44 12.87
C THR A 84 11.44 -3.45 13.00
N LEU A 85 10.51 -3.45 12.02
CA LEU A 85 9.32 -2.60 12.06
C LEU A 85 8.46 -2.88 13.30
N GLU A 86 8.12 -4.13 13.55
CA GLU A 86 7.30 -4.51 14.72
C GLU A 86 7.97 -4.17 16.05
N HIS A 87 9.30 -4.31 16.12
CA HIS A 87 10.06 -4.00 17.33
C HIS A 87 10.17 -2.49 17.57
N LYS A 88 10.52 -1.73 16.52
CA LYS A 88 10.79 -0.29 16.63
C LYS A 88 9.52 0.55 16.74
N TYR A 89 8.41 0.10 16.13
CA TYR A 89 7.15 0.86 16.05
C TYR A 89 5.95 0.06 16.58
N PRO A 90 5.92 -0.25 17.88
CA PRO A 90 4.95 -1.18 18.47
C PRO A 90 3.50 -0.69 18.45
N ASN A 91 3.26 0.60 18.23
CA ASN A 91 1.91 1.16 18.19
C ASN A 91 1.27 1.08 16.78
N ILE A 92 2.07 0.77 15.76
CA ILE A 92 1.56 0.56 14.41
C ILE A 92 1.17 -0.92 14.26
N LYS A 93 -0.01 -1.16 13.73
CA LYS A 93 -0.52 -2.51 13.48
C LYS A 93 -0.07 -2.97 12.10
N PHE A 94 1.12 -3.59 12.03
CA PHE A 94 1.67 -4.13 10.79
C PHE A 94 1.00 -5.44 10.42
N PHE A 95 0.74 -5.63 9.13
CA PHE A 95 0.21 -6.86 8.54
C PHE A 95 0.69 -7.02 7.09
N GLY A 96 0.39 -8.13 6.43
CA GLY A 96 0.80 -8.42 5.07
C GLY A 96 1.88 -9.48 5.03
N GLY A 97 3.11 -9.10 4.71
CA GLY A 97 4.24 -10.01 4.60
C GLY A 97 4.25 -10.89 3.34
N ASN A 98 3.47 -10.53 2.33
CA ASN A 98 3.33 -11.25 1.07
C ASN A 98 3.95 -10.47 -0.07
N ASN A 99 3.95 -11.07 -1.27
CA ASN A 99 4.26 -10.35 -2.48
C ASN A 99 3.11 -9.36 -2.85
N ARG A 100 3.40 -8.45 -3.76
CA ARG A 100 2.52 -7.33 -4.14
C ARG A 100 1.11 -7.70 -4.58
N SER A 101 0.96 -8.85 -5.22
CA SER A 101 -0.31 -9.28 -5.84
C SER A 101 -1.23 -10.02 -4.87
N ASP A 102 -0.72 -10.46 -3.73
CA ASP A 102 -1.50 -11.22 -2.76
C ASP A 102 -2.12 -10.33 -1.67
N TRP A 103 -3.33 -9.87 -1.91
CA TRP A 103 -4.14 -9.15 -0.94
C TRP A 103 -4.78 -10.06 0.12
N SER A 104 -4.79 -11.37 -0.12
CA SER A 104 -5.33 -12.34 0.82
C SER A 104 -4.39 -12.62 2.00
N CYS A 105 -3.10 -12.35 1.82
CA CYS A 105 -2.05 -12.63 2.80
C CYS A 105 -2.06 -14.08 3.31
N GLN A 106 -2.39 -15.04 2.43
CA GLN A 106 -2.54 -16.45 2.84
C GLN A 106 -1.21 -17.16 3.05
N ASN A 107 -0.18 -16.79 2.29
CA ASN A 107 1.17 -17.40 2.36
C ASN A 107 2.20 -16.31 2.65
N PRO A 108 2.28 -15.82 3.89
CA PRO A 108 3.16 -14.71 4.22
C PRO A 108 4.64 -15.12 4.20
N ILE A 109 5.49 -14.25 3.62
CA ILE A 109 6.96 -14.36 3.76
C ILE A 109 7.37 -14.06 5.22
N TYR A 110 6.64 -13.14 5.87
CA TYR A 110 6.77 -12.80 7.28
C TYR A 110 5.40 -12.80 7.96
N ASP A 111 5.25 -13.55 9.05
CA ASP A 111 3.99 -13.66 9.80
C ASP A 111 3.91 -12.58 10.87
N PHE A 112 3.30 -11.45 10.52
CA PHE A 112 3.06 -10.36 11.46
C PHE A 112 2.10 -10.75 12.58
N LYS A 113 2.28 -10.16 13.76
CA LYS A 113 1.38 -10.36 14.92
C LYS A 113 -0.05 -9.92 14.61
N GLN A 114 -0.20 -8.81 13.90
CA GLN A 114 -1.51 -8.33 13.45
C GLN A 114 -1.99 -9.14 12.25
N LYS A 115 -3.14 -9.75 12.40
CA LYS A 115 -3.78 -10.46 11.28
C LYS A 115 -4.42 -9.45 10.31
N LEU A 116 -4.61 -9.89 9.06
CA LEU A 116 -5.21 -9.09 8.00
C LEU A 116 -6.57 -8.53 8.45
N PRO A 117 -6.75 -7.21 8.47
CA PRO A 117 -8.05 -6.61 8.73
C PRO A 117 -9.00 -6.83 7.55
N GLN A 118 -10.29 -6.70 7.78
CA GLN A 118 -11.27 -6.72 6.69
C GLN A 118 -11.10 -5.46 5.83
N ILE A 119 -10.71 -5.65 4.56
CA ILE A 119 -10.45 -4.55 3.63
C ILE A 119 -11.47 -4.58 2.48
N ASP A 120 -12.02 -3.43 2.16
CA ASP A 120 -12.77 -3.17 0.93
C ASP A 120 -11.90 -2.31 0.00
N HIS A 121 -11.17 -2.98 -0.89
CA HIS A 121 -10.23 -2.33 -1.79
C HIS A 121 -10.93 -1.86 -3.07
N LYS A 122 -11.15 -0.56 -3.17
CA LYS A 122 -11.74 0.09 -4.34
C LYS A 122 -10.63 0.72 -5.18
N TYR A 123 -10.27 0.07 -6.25
CA TYR A 123 -9.21 0.52 -7.15
C TYR A 123 -9.65 0.44 -8.61
N SER A 124 -8.97 1.22 -9.43
CA SER A 124 -9.14 1.14 -10.87
C SER A 124 -8.67 -0.21 -11.40
N SER A 125 -9.55 -0.87 -12.14
CA SER A 125 -9.12 -1.90 -13.08
C SER A 125 -9.60 -1.51 -14.47
N THR A 126 -8.84 -1.90 -15.49
CA THR A 126 -9.22 -1.68 -16.89
C THR A 126 -10.56 -2.32 -17.23
N THR A 127 -10.87 -3.44 -16.61
CA THR A 127 -12.16 -4.13 -16.78
C THR A 127 -13.32 -3.34 -16.19
N THR A 128 -13.08 -2.51 -15.17
CA THR A 128 -14.12 -1.66 -14.56
C THR A 128 -14.42 -0.43 -15.41
N LEU A 129 -13.38 0.26 -15.89
CA LEU A 129 -13.54 1.50 -16.66
C LEU A 129 -13.76 1.26 -18.15
N PHE A 130 -13.11 0.25 -18.70
CA PHE A 130 -13.09 -0.07 -20.11
C PHE A 130 -13.15 -1.58 -20.35
N PRO A 131 -14.31 -2.23 -20.15
CA PRO A 131 -14.43 -3.69 -20.20
C PRO A 131 -14.01 -4.32 -21.56
N ASN A 132 -14.05 -3.53 -22.62
CA ASN A 132 -13.68 -3.98 -23.98
C ASN A 132 -12.35 -3.35 -24.47
N ALA A 133 -11.53 -2.81 -23.57
CA ALA A 133 -10.30 -2.18 -23.96
C ALA A 133 -9.29 -3.20 -24.51
N PRO A 134 -8.56 -2.87 -25.58
CA PRO A 134 -7.50 -3.73 -26.07
C PRO A 134 -6.38 -3.90 -25.06
N ALA A 135 -5.73 -5.08 -25.06
CA ALA A 135 -4.73 -5.45 -24.05
C ALA A 135 -3.55 -4.46 -23.89
N TRP A 136 -3.21 -3.70 -24.93
CA TRP A 136 -2.16 -2.69 -24.84
C TRP A 136 -2.58 -1.48 -24.00
N LEU A 137 -3.87 -1.11 -24.03
CA LEU A 137 -4.42 -0.02 -23.23
C LEU A 137 -4.45 -0.38 -21.74
N THR A 138 -4.55 -1.68 -21.41
CA THR A 138 -4.54 -2.17 -20.03
C THR A 138 -3.19 -2.02 -19.34
N ARG A 139 -2.12 -1.71 -20.07
CA ARG A 139 -0.77 -1.50 -19.56
C ARG A 139 -0.48 -0.03 -19.18
N ILE A 140 -1.39 0.89 -19.49
CA ILE A 140 -1.26 2.30 -19.14
C ILE A 140 -1.95 2.54 -17.79
N ASP A 141 -1.46 1.88 -16.74
CA ASP A 141 -2.07 1.89 -15.41
C ASP A 141 -2.10 3.28 -14.76
N ASP A 142 -1.21 4.19 -15.16
CA ASP A 142 -0.99 5.49 -14.51
C ASP A 142 -2.14 6.50 -14.69
N LEU A 143 -2.94 6.36 -15.72
CA LEU A 143 -4.09 7.23 -15.98
C LEU A 143 -5.38 6.74 -15.31
N TYR A 144 -5.51 5.44 -15.12
CA TYR A 144 -6.73 4.82 -14.65
C TYR A 144 -7.04 5.04 -13.16
N PRO A 145 -6.09 4.96 -12.22
CA PRO A 145 -6.38 5.20 -10.81
C PRO A 145 -6.96 6.59 -10.57
N TYR A 146 -6.41 7.61 -11.23
CA TYR A 146 -6.91 8.99 -11.10
C TYR A 146 -8.30 9.17 -11.71
N LEU A 147 -8.54 8.63 -12.91
CA LEU A 147 -9.84 8.69 -13.56
C LEU A 147 -10.91 7.95 -12.76
N TYR A 148 -10.58 6.75 -12.30
CA TYR A 148 -11.45 5.97 -11.42
C TYR A 148 -11.82 6.75 -10.15
N ALA A 149 -10.83 7.34 -9.47
CA ALA A 149 -11.06 8.14 -8.27
C ALA A 149 -12.00 9.31 -8.53
N ARG A 150 -11.80 10.06 -9.61
CA ARG A 150 -12.68 11.16 -10.01
C ARG A 150 -14.14 10.74 -10.26
N LEU A 151 -14.35 9.55 -10.77
CA LEU A 151 -15.68 9.05 -11.12
C LEU A 151 -16.39 8.38 -9.94
N HIS A 152 -15.64 7.73 -9.06
CA HIS A 152 -16.22 6.79 -8.10
C HIS A 152 -15.95 7.11 -6.63
N ASN A 153 -14.91 7.89 -6.26
CA ASN A 153 -14.56 8.07 -4.84
C ASN A 153 -15.70 8.70 -4.04
N LYS A 154 -16.40 9.69 -4.60
CA LYS A 154 -17.55 10.30 -3.91
C LYS A 154 -18.60 9.23 -3.51
N GLN A 155 -18.91 8.32 -4.41
CA GLN A 155 -19.85 7.24 -4.13
C GLN A 155 -19.27 6.19 -3.17
N ASN A 156 -17.98 5.89 -3.28
CA ASN A 156 -17.30 4.95 -2.38
C ASN A 156 -17.28 5.49 -0.95
N TYR A 157 -17.04 6.79 -0.75
CA TYR A 157 -17.11 7.43 0.57
C TYR A 157 -18.54 7.46 1.13
N ALA A 158 -19.54 7.72 0.28
CA ALA A 158 -20.94 7.77 0.70
C ALA A 158 -21.51 6.40 1.09
N ASN A 159 -20.96 5.32 0.52
CA ASN A 159 -21.46 3.96 0.70
C ASN A 159 -20.32 2.99 1.07
N PRO A 160 -19.65 3.17 2.23
CA PRO A 160 -18.61 2.25 2.66
C PRO A 160 -19.22 0.90 3.05
N THR A 161 -18.50 -0.18 2.78
CA THR A 161 -18.91 -1.50 3.26
C THR A 161 -18.81 -1.53 4.80
N PRO A 162 -19.89 -1.86 5.53
CA PRO A 162 -19.87 -1.89 6.99
C PRO A 162 -18.77 -2.81 7.55
N ASN A 163 -18.11 -2.38 8.62
CA ASN A 163 -17.07 -3.13 9.33
C ASN A 163 -15.84 -3.51 8.49
N ARG A 164 -15.57 -2.74 7.42
CA ARG A 164 -14.38 -2.92 6.59
C ARG A 164 -13.61 -1.62 6.47
N TRP A 165 -12.29 -1.75 6.36
CA TRP A 165 -11.44 -0.64 5.99
C TRP A 165 -11.61 -0.32 4.51
N LEU A 166 -12.01 0.92 4.19
CA LEU A 166 -12.08 1.41 2.82
C LEU A 166 -10.67 1.83 2.37
N MET A 167 -10.14 1.16 1.34
CA MET A 167 -8.86 1.51 0.74
C MET A 167 -9.06 2.10 -0.64
N LEU A 168 -8.57 3.31 -0.84
CA LEU A 168 -8.77 4.11 -2.05
C LEU A 168 -7.46 4.69 -2.57
N ASP A 169 -7.37 4.79 -3.90
CA ASP A 169 -6.43 5.68 -4.54
C ASP A 169 -6.96 7.13 -4.50
N PHE A 170 -6.06 8.12 -4.44
CA PHE A 170 -6.40 9.55 -4.45
C PHE A 170 -7.47 9.94 -3.42
N VAL A 171 -7.20 9.68 -2.17
CA VAL A 171 -8.14 9.90 -1.04
C VAL A 171 -8.67 11.34 -0.89
N ASN A 172 -8.01 12.32 -1.53
CA ASN A 172 -8.43 13.72 -1.53
C ASN A 172 -9.43 14.08 -2.64
N ILE A 173 -9.86 13.11 -3.45
CA ILE A 173 -10.83 13.28 -4.53
C ILE A 173 -12.17 12.69 -4.08
N HIS A 174 -13.13 13.57 -3.76
CA HIS A 174 -14.49 13.21 -3.33
C HIS A 174 -15.50 14.29 -3.68
#